data_160982aa2eba4c73293d72d0d70ad7ff
#
_entry.id   160982aa2eba4c73293d72d0d70ad7ff
#
_cell.length_a   1.000
_cell.length_b   1.000
_cell.length_c   1.000
_cell.angle_alpha   90.00
_cell.angle_beta   90.00
_cell.angle_gamma   90.00
#
_symmetry.space_group_name_H-M   'P 1'
#
loop_
_entity.id
_entity.type
_entity.pdbx_description
1 polymer ?
#
loop_
_entity_poly.entity_id
_entity_poly.type
_entity_poly.pdbx_seq_one_letter_code
_entity_poly.pdbx_strand_id
1 'polypeptide(L)'
;MFLGFQYPVEIPGVNNAEFLRMSYNALLVHNGEEEIDPLDFDEILDAKMKTVDMDPKYKDRFLNDGFSGGEMKRAEILQLAMLRPQFAILDETDSGLDADAVRLASESIARIGGAEMGILIITHHEQLLEHNIPLQTHVMLGGRIVESGGPELAAELHKQGYDRIRKAYPEAAAAEEAMEAERRLETTTS
;
A
#
# COMPACT_ATOMS: atom_id res chain seq x y z
N MET A 1 -6.23 11.79 -4.14
CA MET A 1 -6.29 10.32 -4.00
C MET A 1 -4.91 9.75 -4.28
N PHE A 2 -4.47 8.75 -3.50
CA PHE A 2 -3.20 8.03 -3.65
C PHE A 2 -3.50 6.57 -4.00
N LEU A 3 -2.65 5.96 -4.82
CA LEU A 3 -2.69 4.54 -5.14
C LEU A 3 -1.32 3.93 -4.86
N GLY A 4 -1.26 3.04 -3.87
CA GLY A 4 -0.13 2.16 -3.63
C GLY A 4 -0.27 0.93 -4.50
N PHE A 5 0.72 0.68 -5.36
CA PHE A 5 0.69 -0.40 -6.33
C PHE A 5 1.21 -1.71 -5.74
N GLN A 6 0.65 -2.84 -6.16
CA GLN A 6 1.19 -4.17 -5.83
C GLN A 6 2.67 -4.27 -6.28
N TYR A 7 2.97 -3.78 -7.48
CA TYR A 7 4.32 -3.72 -8.05
C TYR A 7 4.66 -2.27 -8.43
N PRO A 8 5.37 -1.51 -7.55
CA PRO A 8 5.81 -0.17 -7.87
C PRO A 8 6.75 -0.14 -9.08
N VAL A 9 6.55 0.84 -9.96
CA VAL A 9 7.34 0.97 -11.19
C VAL A 9 8.69 1.60 -10.89
N GLU A 10 9.75 1.08 -11.51
CA GLU A 10 11.09 1.70 -11.54
C GLU A 10 11.12 2.83 -12.56
N ILE A 11 11.66 3.99 -12.18
CA ILE A 11 11.78 5.15 -13.08
C ILE A 11 13.25 5.60 -13.07
N PRO A 12 14.09 5.02 -13.96
CA PRO A 12 15.48 5.40 -14.07
C PRO A 12 15.62 6.87 -14.48
N GLY A 13 16.58 7.57 -13.90
CA GLY A 13 16.85 8.97 -14.20
C GLY A 13 15.99 9.97 -13.42
N VAL A 14 15.00 9.54 -12.67
CA VAL A 14 14.20 10.39 -11.79
C VAL A 14 14.62 10.15 -10.33
N ASN A 15 15.21 11.15 -9.71
CA ASN A 15 15.69 11.10 -8.33
C ASN A 15 14.49 11.11 -7.35
N ASN A 16 14.56 10.28 -6.28
CA ASN A 16 13.47 10.16 -5.30
C ASN A 16 13.13 11.50 -4.62
N ALA A 17 14.12 12.24 -4.16
CA ALA A 17 13.90 13.52 -3.49
C ALA A 17 13.28 14.55 -4.45
N GLU A 18 13.74 14.59 -5.68
CA GLU A 18 13.22 15.50 -6.70
C GLU A 18 11.78 15.14 -7.08
N PHE A 19 11.47 13.85 -7.30
CA PHE A 19 10.12 13.38 -7.55
C PHE A 19 9.16 13.77 -6.44
N LEU A 20 9.56 13.53 -5.18
CA LEU A 20 8.74 13.87 -4.02
C LEU A 20 8.56 15.38 -3.86
N ARG A 21 9.60 16.19 -4.09
CA ARG A 21 9.52 17.65 -4.03
C ARG A 21 8.58 18.22 -5.08
N MET A 22 8.71 17.74 -6.33
CA MET A 22 7.81 18.17 -7.42
C MET A 22 6.35 17.82 -7.13
N SER A 23 6.11 16.60 -6.65
CA SER A 23 4.76 16.13 -6.30
C SER A 23 4.18 16.92 -5.11
N TYR A 24 5.00 17.21 -4.10
CA TYR A 24 4.61 17.99 -2.93
C TYR A 24 4.28 19.43 -3.31
N ASN A 25 5.15 20.08 -4.10
CA ASN A 25 4.91 21.44 -4.60
C ASN A 25 3.66 21.53 -5.47
N ALA A 26 3.42 20.53 -6.31
CA ALA A 26 2.19 20.49 -7.10
C ALA A 26 0.92 20.48 -6.22
N LEU A 27 0.96 19.82 -5.07
CA LEU A 27 -0.14 19.84 -4.11
C LEU A 27 -0.26 21.18 -3.40
N LEU A 28 0.84 21.80 -2.98
CA LEU A 28 0.83 23.15 -2.35
C LEU A 28 0.19 24.17 -3.31
N VAL A 29 0.65 24.20 -4.55
CA VAL A 29 0.10 25.11 -5.58
C VAL A 29 -1.38 24.83 -5.86
N HIS A 30 -1.79 23.55 -5.92
CA HIS A 30 -3.19 23.18 -6.08
C HIS A 30 -4.07 23.69 -4.92
N ASN A 31 -3.54 23.73 -3.71
CA ASN A 31 -4.22 24.24 -2.52
C ASN A 31 -4.15 25.76 -2.37
N GLY A 32 -3.47 26.47 -3.29
CA GLY A 32 -3.29 27.92 -3.25
C GLY A 32 -2.16 28.36 -2.33
N GLU A 33 -1.26 27.47 -1.99
CA GLU A 33 -0.06 27.73 -1.21
C GLU A 33 1.16 27.98 -2.13
N GLU A 34 2.22 28.59 -1.59
CA GLU A 34 3.49 28.77 -2.32
C GLU A 34 4.31 27.50 -2.34
N GLU A 35 5.16 27.33 -3.36
CA GLU A 35 6.12 26.24 -3.41
C GLU A 35 7.12 26.34 -2.26
N ILE A 36 7.48 25.19 -1.69
CA ILE A 36 8.48 25.11 -0.62
C ILE A 36 9.90 25.23 -1.19
N ASP A 37 10.76 25.92 -0.45
CA ASP A 37 12.21 25.98 -0.76
C ASP A 37 12.84 24.59 -0.69
N PRO A 38 13.82 24.27 -1.54
CA PRO A 38 14.49 22.96 -1.53
C PRO A 38 15.12 22.56 -0.21
N LEU A 39 15.66 23.52 0.57
CA LEU A 39 16.28 23.22 1.87
C LEU A 39 15.22 22.87 2.93
N ASP A 40 14.14 23.65 2.98
CA ASP A 40 13.01 23.38 3.89
C ASP A 40 12.33 22.05 3.53
N PHE A 41 12.21 21.73 2.23
CA PHE A 41 11.71 20.44 1.78
C PHE A 41 12.60 19.28 2.25
N ASP A 42 13.93 19.43 2.17
CA ASP A 42 14.87 18.36 2.57
C ASP A 42 14.76 18.03 4.06
N GLU A 43 14.54 19.03 4.92
CA GLU A 43 14.28 18.82 6.35
C GLU A 43 12.97 18.04 6.60
N ILE A 44 11.90 18.38 5.87
CA ILE A 44 10.63 17.64 5.94
C ILE A 44 10.82 16.20 5.45
N LEU A 45 11.51 16.01 4.35
CA LEU A 45 11.78 14.69 3.79
C LEU A 45 12.55 13.81 4.77
N ASP A 46 13.63 14.34 5.39
CA ASP A 46 14.40 13.63 6.41
C ASP A 46 13.56 13.20 7.60
N ALA A 47 12.68 14.09 8.07
CA ALA A 47 11.77 13.76 9.16
C ALA A 47 10.80 12.63 8.78
N LYS A 48 10.28 12.64 7.54
CA LYS A 48 9.37 11.60 7.05
C LYS A 48 10.08 10.26 6.79
N MET A 49 11.29 10.28 6.24
CA MET A 49 12.09 9.06 6.02
C MET A 49 12.34 8.31 7.34
N LYS A 50 12.61 9.03 8.43
CA LYS A 50 12.72 8.44 9.77
C LYS A 50 11.42 7.74 10.23
N THR A 51 10.25 8.25 9.86
CA THR A 51 8.97 7.64 10.28
C THR A 51 8.67 6.31 9.58
N VAL A 52 9.30 6.04 8.45
CA VAL A 52 9.15 4.82 7.64
C VAL A 52 10.41 3.96 7.64
N ASP A 53 11.37 4.26 8.52
CA ASP A 53 12.66 3.56 8.64
C ASP A 53 13.39 3.44 7.29
N MET A 54 13.47 4.54 6.55
CA MET A 54 14.16 4.63 5.28
C MET A 54 15.48 5.39 5.42
N ASP A 55 16.58 4.76 4.98
CA ASP A 55 17.92 5.36 5.03
C ASP A 55 17.98 6.61 4.13
N PRO A 56 18.51 7.75 4.61
CA PRO A 56 18.65 8.98 3.83
C PRO A 56 19.37 8.82 2.49
N LYS A 57 20.25 7.81 2.34
CA LYS A 57 20.94 7.53 1.07
C LYS A 57 20.01 7.28 -0.11
N TYR A 58 18.72 6.90 0.17
CA TYR A 58 17.73 6.68 -0.88
C TYR A 58 17.20 7.97 -1.49
N LYS A 59 17.46 9.15 -0.92
CA LYS A 59 17.09 10.45 -1.51
C LYS A 59 17.67 10.61 -2.91
N ASP A 60 18.96 10.27 -3.06
CA ASP A 60 19.75 10.50 -4.26
C ASP A 60 19.63 9.35 -5.29
N ARG A 61 18.98 8.26 -4.93
CA ARG A 61 18.74 7.15 -5.85
C ARG A 61 17.54 7.43 -6.75
N PHE A 62 17.55 6.82 -7.93
CA PHE A 62 16.41 6.88 -8.82
C PHE A 62 15.20 6.14 -8.23
N LEU A 63 14.01 6.60 -8.58
CA LEU A 63 12.76 6.12 -8.01
C LEU A 63 12.60 4.62 -8.26
N ASN A 64 12.63 3.84 -7.19
CA ASN A 64 12.53 2.39 -7.15
C ASN A 64 13.64 1.62 -7.90
N ASP A 65 14.56 2.29 -8.59
CA ASP A 65 15.60 1.65 -9.41
C ASP A 65 16.58 0.83 -8.56
N GLY A 66 16.56 -0.49 -8.77
CA GLY A 66 17.37 -1.45 -8.05
C GLY A 66 17.05 -1.52 -6.55
N PHE A 67 15.84 -1.17 -6.13
CA PHE A 67 15.37 -1.37 -4.76
C PHE A 67 14.94 -2.81 -4.56
N SER A 68 15.16 -3.35 -3.36
CA SER A 68 14.49 -4.57 -2.93
C SER A 68 12.98 -4.34 -2.77
N GLY A 69 12.18 -5.40 -2.77
CA GLY A 69 10.73 -5.29 -2.57
C GLY A 69 10.36 -4.49 -1.32
N GLY A 70 11.07 -4.75 -0.19
CA GLY A 70 10.83 -4.00 1.05
C GLY A 70 11.22 -2.51 0.97
N GLU A 71 12.25 -2.18 0.21
CA GLU A 71 12.66 -0.78 -0.02
C GLU A 71 11.66 -0.05 -0.91
N MET A 72 11.14 -0.71 -1.97
CA MET A 72 10.08 -0.17 -2.82
C MET A 72 8.81 0.13 -2.01
N LYS A 73 8.40 -0.79 -1.13
CA LYS A 73 7.21 -0.58 -0.30
C LYS A 73 7.41 0.52 0.75
N ARG A 74 8.59 0.63 1.36
CA ARG A 74 8.91 1.78 2.24
C ARG A 74 8.92 3.10 1.48
N ALA A 75 9.44 3.13 0.24
CA ALA A 75 9.40 4.31 -0.61
C ALA A 75 7.95 4.72 -0.94
N GLU A 76 7.07 3.76 -1.18
CA GLU A 76 5.65 4.01 -1.43
C GLU A 76 4.93 4.55 -0.18
N ILE A 77 5.20 3.99 1.00
CA ILE A 77 4.67 4.51 2.28
C ILE A 77 5.25 5.91 2.58
N LEU A 78 6.50 6.19 2.20
CA LEU A 78 7.09 7.53 2.28
C LEU A 78 6.32 8.52 1.39
N GLN A 79 5.98 8.14 0.15
CA GLN A 79 5.14 8.97 -0.73
C GLN A 79 3.78 9.26 -0.06
N LEU A 80 3.13 8.26 0.52
CA LEU A 80 1.87 8.44 1.27
C LEU A 80 2.04 9.43 2.43
N ALA A 81 3.14 9.33 3.19
CA ALA A 81 3.45 10.21 4.32
C ALA A 81 3.72 11.66 3.91
N MET A 82 4.34 11.85 2.74
CA MET A 82 4.62 13.17 2.18
C MET A 82 3.37 13.84 1.61
N LEU A 83 2.60 13.10 0.80
CA LEU A 83 1.47 13.64 0.04
C LEU A 83 0.18 13.77 0.86
N ARG A 84 0.03 13.02 1.95
CA ARG A 84 -1.12 13.03 2.87
C ARG A 84 -2.47 13.18 2.16
N PRO A 85 -2.83 12.29 1.27
CA PRO A 85 -4.06 12.39 0.48
C PRO A 85 -5.29 12.24 1.39
N GLN A 86 -6.43 12.78 0.97
CA GLN A 86 -7.72 12.55 1.66
C GLN A 86 -8.17 11.09 1.54
N PHE A 87 -7.75 10.38 0.49
CA PHE A 87 -8.09 8.98 0.27
C PHE A 87 -6.92 8.21 -0.34
N ALA A 88 -6.62 7.05 0.22
CA ALA A 88 -5.59 6.13 -0.25
C ALA A 88 -6.17 4.74 -0.55
N ILE A 89 -5.70 4.13 -1.63
CA ILE A 89 -5.90 2.72 -1.94
C ILE A 89 -4.52 2.06 -1.83
N LEU A 90 -4.41 1.04 -1.01
CA LEU A 90 -3.18 0.29 -0.77
C LEU A 90 -3.39 -1.14 -1.25
N ASP A 91 -2.81 -1.46 -2.42
CA ASP A 91 -2.99 -2.76 -3.06
C ASP A 91 -1.79 -3.66 -2.76
N GLU A 92 -2.02 -4.65 -1.88
CA GLU A 92 -1.02 -5.63 -1.43
C GLU A 92 0.34 -4.99 -1.08
N THR A 93 0.31 -3.88 -0.31
CA THR A 93 1.53 -3.17 0.10
C THR A 93 2.43 -3.99 1.02
N ASP A 94 1.99 -5.14 1.44
CA ASP A 94 2.65 -6.14 2.27
C ASP A 94 3.20 -7.34 1.47
N SER A 95 2.90 -7.44 0.18
CA SER A 95 3.35 -8.55 -0.67
C SER A 95 4.87 -8.56 -0.82
N GLY A 96 5.47 -9.74 -0.61
CA GLY A 96 6.92 -9.93 -0.72
C GLY A 96 7.75 -9.34 0.43
N LEU A 97 7.13 -8.89 1.49
CA LEU A 97 7.79 -8.42 2.71
C LEU A 97 8.00 -9.57 3.71
N ASP A 98 9.08 -9.49 4.48
CA ASP A 98 9.24 -10.31 5.69
C ASP A 98 8.35 -9.78 6.83
N ALA A 99 8.20 -10.58 7.89
CA ALA A 99 7.31 -10.25 9.01
C ALA A 99 7.64 -8.91 9.69
N ASP A 100 8.93 -8.57 9.81
CA ASP A 100 9.36 -7.30 10.42
C ASP A 100 9.01 -6.11 9.53
N ALA A 101 9.20 -6.24 8.21
CA ALA A 101 8.85 -5.20 7.25
C ALA A 101 7.33 -5.00 7.15
N VAL A 102 6.51 -6.07 7.21
CA VAL A 102 5.04 -5.98 7.26
C VAL A 102 4.59 -5.23 8.52
N ARG A 103 5.15 -5.57 9.70
CA ARG A 103 4.84 -4.88 10.94
C ARG A 103 5.17 -3.38 10.86
N LEU A 104 6.36 -3.03 10.36
CA LEU A 104 6.77 -1.64 10.19
C LEU A 104 5.86 -0.87 9.21
N ALA A 105 5.46 -1.51 8.11
CA ALA A 105 4.49 -0.97 7.16
C ALA A 105 3.14 -0.69 7.85
N SER A 106 2.62 -1.68 8.59
CA SER A 106 1.36 -1.57 9.36
C SER A 106 1.38 -0.41 10.34
N GLU A 107 2.42 -0.32 11.19
CA GLU A 107 2.61 0.78 12.15
C GLU A 107 2.72 2.15 11.45
N SER A 108 3.42 2.21 10.32
CA SER A 108 3.60 3.44 9.56
C SER A 108 2.29 3.92 8.93
N ILE A 109 1.52 3.03 8.31
CA ILE A 109 0.21 3.33 7.73
C ILE A 109 -0.76 3.83 8.81
N ALA A 110 -0.83 3.16 9.97
CA ALA A 110 -1.65 3.58 11.10
C ALA A 110 -1.30 4.98 11.60
N ARG A 111 0.00 5.29 11.65
CA ARG A 111 0.51 6.61 12.10
C ARG A 111 0.21 7.72 11.09
N ILE A 112 0.30 7.42 9.79
CA ILE A 112 0.07 8.38 8.69
C ILE A 112 -1.42 8.63 8.50
N GLY A 113 -2.26 7.60 8.56
CA GLY A 113 -3.68 7.63 8.22
C GLY A 113 -4.46 8.65 9.03
N GLY A 114 -4.48 8.51 10.35
CA GLY A 114 -5.26 9.40 11.22
C GLY A 114 -6.76 9.41 10.89
N ALA A 115 -7.50 10.36 11.49
CA ALA A 115 -8.95 10.48 11.31
C ALA A 115 -9.39 11.17 10.01
N GLU A 116 -8.46 11.85 9.34
CA GLU A 116 -8.75 12.70 8.16
C GLU A 116 -8.52 11.97 6.83
N MET A 117 -7.99 10.74 6.86
CA MET A 117 -7.65 9.98 5.65
C MET A 117 -8.50 8.72 5.56
N GLY A 118 -9.29 8.58 4.50
CA GLY A 118 -9.93 7.32 4.13
C GLY A 118 -8.89 6.37 3.52
N ILE A 119 -8.79 5.14 4.04
CA ILE A 119 -7.86 4.15 3.52
C ILE A 119 -8.63 2.88 3.13
N LEU A 120 -8.48 2.45 1.88
CA LEU A 120 -8.87 1.12 1.41
C LEU A 120 -7.63 0.26 1.33
N ILE A 121 -7.58 -0.81 2.12
CA ILE A 121 -6.47 -1.78 2.11
C ILE A 121 -6.95 -3.05 1.43
N ILE A 122 -6.22 -3.50 0.42
CA ILE A 122 -6.37 -4.82 -0.19
C ILE A 122 -5.20 -5.65 0.29
N THR A 123 -5.47 -6.70 1.05
CA THR A 123 -4.43 -7.58 1.62
C THR A 123 -4.97 -8.98 1.88
N HIS A 124 -4.08 -9.96 1.84
CA HIS A 124 -4.30 -11.30 2.35
C HIS A 124 -3.47 -11.58 3.62
N HIS A 125 -2.71 -10.59 4.11
CA HIS A 125 -1.89 -10.67 5.31
C HIS A 125 -2.53 -9.92 6.48
N GLU A 126 -2.79 -10.63 7.55
CA GLU A 126 -3.44 -10.09 8.74
C GLU A 126 -2.58 -9.17 9.56
N GLN A 127 -1.27 -9.38 9.54
CA GLN A 127 -0.32 -8.54 10.24
C GLN A 127 -0.44 -7.06 9.85
N LEU A 128 -0.86 -6.78 8.60
CA LEU A 128 -1.13 -5.41 8.18
C LEU A 128 -2.32 -4.81 8.93
N LEU A 129 -3.29 -5.63 9.34
CA LEU A 129 -4.50 -5.21 10.05
C LEU A 129 -4.31 -5.10 11.57
N GLU A 130 -3.20 -5.59 12.14
CA GLU A 130 -2.95 -5.52 13.59
C GLU A 130 -2.97 -4.08 14.13
N HIS A 131 -2.42 -3.14 13.36
CA HIS A 131 -2.40 -1.71 13.69
C HIS A 131 -3.41 -0.89 12.88
N ASN A 132 -4.03 -1.49 11.86
CA ASN A 132 -4.99 -0.86 10.95
C ASN A 132 -6.34 -1.58 11.03
N ILE A 133 -6.99 -1.49 12.19
CA ILE A 133 -8.28 -2.16 12.42
C ILE A 133 -9.33 -1.57 11.46
N PRO A 134 -9.91 -2.38 10.53
CA PRO A 134 -10.84 -1.86 9.54
C PRO A 134 -12.19 -1.50 10.18
N LEU A 135 -12.79 -0.42 9.73
CA LEU A 135 -14.19 -0.09 10.07
C LEU A 135 -15.16 -1.02 9.34
N GLN A 136 -14.80 -1.40 8.11
CA GLN A 136 -15.57 -2.30 7.25
C GLN A 136 -14.62 -3.30 6.59
N THR A 137 -15.06 -4.55 6.52
CA THR A 137 -14.34 -5.64 5.83
C THR A 137 -15.24 -6.18 4.72
N HIS A 138 -14.65 -6.34 3.54
CA HIS A 138 -15.30 -6.93 2.37
C HIS A 138 -14.50 -8.14 1.91
N VAL A 139 -15.17 -9.29 1.80
CA VAL A 139 -14.57 -10.51 1.28
C VAL A 139 -14.83 -10.59 -0.21
N MET A 140 -13.77 -10.62 -0.99
CA MET A 140 -13.85 -10.80 -2.45
C MET A 140 -13.49 -12.25 -2.81
N LEU A 141 -14.29 -12.87 -3.66
CA LEU A 141 -14.08 -14.22 -4.16
C LEU A 141 -14.57 -14.28 -5.62
N GLY A 142 -13.74 -14.79 -6.53
CA GLY A 142 -14.10 -14.86 -7.95
C GLY A 142 -14.49 -13.52 -8.58
N GLY A 143 -13.82 -12.42 -8.19
CA GLY A 143 -14.08 -11.07 -8.70
C GLY A 143 -15.34 -10.39 -8.13
N ARG A 144 -16.00 -10.98 -7.12
CA ARG A 144 -17.21 -10.44 -6.50
C ARG A 144 -17.06 -10.28 -5.00
N ILE A 145 -17.66 -9.21 -4.44
CA ILE A 145 -17.81 -9.08 -3.00
C ILE A 145 -18.93 -10.03 -2.57
N VAL A 146 -18.58 -11.07 -1.82
CA VAL A 146 -19.51 -12.13 -1.39
C VAL A 146 -20.00 -11.94 0.03
N GLU A 147 -19.22 -11.28 0.88
CA GLU A 147 -19.60 -11.01 2.27
C GLU A 147 -19.05 -9.64 2.70
N SER A 148 -19.75 -8.96 3.60
CA SER A 148 -19.33 -7.67 4.17
C SER A 148 -19.68 -7.63 5.65
N GLY A 149 -18.79 -7.08 6.46
CA GLY A 149 -18.97 -6.98 7.91
C GLY A 149 -18.05 -5.94 8.53
N GLY A 150 -17.99 -5.89 9.84
CA GLY A 150 -17.10 -5.06 10.62
C GLY A 150 -15.71 -5.70 10.80
N PRO A 151 -14.93 -5.22 11.78
CA PRO A 151 -13.60 -5.76 12.10
C PRO A 151 -13.64 -7.23 12.54
N GLU A 152 -14.77 -7.70 13.08
CA GLU A 152 -14.96 -9.10 13.48
C GLU A 152 -14.87 -10.07 12.30
N LEU A 153 -15.29 -9.66 11.10
CA LEU A 153 -15.19 -10.49 9.91
C LEU A 153 -13.72 -10.72 9.51
N ALA A 154 -12.88 -9.70 9.58
CA ALA A 154 -11.45 -9.84 9.35
C ALA A 154 -10.82 -10.81 10.36
N ALA A 155 -11.13 -10.65 11.65
CA ALA A 155 -10.64 -11.53 12.71
C ALA A 155 -11.14 -12.98 12.59
N GLU A 156 -12.36 -13.19 12.06
CA GLU A 156 -12.89 -14.52 11.80
C GLU A 156 -12.16 -15.21 10.65
N LEU A 157 -11.96 -14.49 9.54
CA LEU A 157 -11.21 -15.01 8.39
C LEU A 157 -9.80 -15.42 8.78
N HIS A 158 -9.16 -14.62 9.64
CA HIS A 158 -7.88 -14.95 10.22
C HIS A 158 -7.86 -16.31 10.91
N LYS A 159 -8.78 -16.51 11.81
CA LYS A 159 -8.82 -17.73 12.64
C LYS A 159 -9.24 -18.99 11.89
N GLN A 160 -10.13 -18.85 10.93
CA GLN A 160 -10.83 -19.97 10.27
C GLN A 160 -10.40 -20.17 8.81
N GLY A 161 -9.68 -19.20 8.23
CA GLY A 161 -9.34 -19.20 6.81
C GLY A 161 -10.56 -18.97 5.91
N TYR A 162 -10.34 -19.14 4.61
CA TYR A 162 -11.36 -18.90 3.57
C TYR A 162 -12.29 -20.10 3.29
N ASP A 163 -12.07 -21.26 3.93
CA ASP A 163 -12.85 -22.48 3.66
C ASP A 163 -14.35 -22.31 3.91
N ARG A 164 -14.71 -21.56 4.95
CA ARG A 164 -16.10 -21.22 5.24
C ARG A 164 -16.74 -20.44 4.09
N ILE A 165 -16.03 -19.43 3.61
CA ILE A 165 -16.47 -18.56 2.51
C ILE A 165 -16.66 -19.37 1.24
N ARG A 166 -15.67 -20.19 0.85
CA ARG A 166 -15.75 -21.04 -0.36
C ARG A 166 -16.92 -22.00 -0.30
N LYS A 167 -17.21 -22.57 0.88
CA LYS A 167 -18.39 -23.47 1.07
C LYS A 167 -19.71 -22.71 1.01
N ALA A 168 -19.76 -21.48 1.54
CA ALA A 168 -20.99 -20.67 1.52
C ALA A 168 -21.30 -20.11 0.12
N TYR A 169 -20.28 -19.86 -0.70
CA TYR A 169 -20.39 -19.24 -2.02
C TYR A 169 -19.73 -20.09 -3.14
N PRO A 170 -20.25 -21.31 -3.42
CA PRO A 170 -19.61 -22.28 -4.33
C PRO A 170 -19.47 -21.77 -5.77
N GLU A 171 -20.41 -20.96 -6.25
CA GLU A 171 -20.34 -20.37 -7.61
C GLU A 171 -19.18 -19.38 -7.73
N ALA A 172 -18.94 -18.55 -6.70
CA ALA A 172 -17.83 -17.63 -6.69
C ALA A 172 -16.49 -18.35 -6.52
N ALA A 173 -16.45 -19.44 -5.74
CA ALA A 173 -15.29 -20.29 -5.60
C ALA A 173 -14.90 -20.96 -6.92
N ALA A 174 -15.88 -21.48 -7.66
CA ALA A 174 -15.64 -22.05 -8.99
C ALA A 174 -15.14 -21.01 -10.01
N ALA A 175 -15.66 -19.78 -9.93
CA ALA A 175 -15.19 -18.66 -10.75
C ALA A 175 -13.72 -18.29 -10.43
N GLU A 176 -13.33 -18.29 -9.15
CA GLU A 176 -11.95 -18.04 -8.72
C GLU A 176 -11.00 -19.10 -9.28
N GLU A 177 -11.34 -20.39 -9.16
CA GLU A 177 -10.56 -21.50 -9.71
C GLU A 177 -10.37 -21.40 -11.23
N ALA A 178 -11.43 -20.99 -11.95
CA ALA A 178 -11.35 -20.79 -13.39
C ALA A 178 -10.41 -19.63 -13.77
N MET A 179 -10.50 -18.50 -13.07
CA MET A 179 -9.61 -17.35 -13.28
C MET A 179 -8.15 -17.67 -12.96
N GLU A 180 -7.89 -18.45 -11.91
CA GLU A 180 -6.54 -18.90 -11.58
C GLU A 180 -5.97 -19.86 -12.65
N ALA A 181 -6.79 -20.75 -13.18
CA ALA A 181 -6.38 -21.66 -14.24
C ALA A 181 -6.01 -20.91 -15.53
N GLU A 182 -6.78 -19.89 -15.91
CA GLU A 182 -6.47 -19.02 -17.06
C GLU A 182 -5.14 -18.27 -16.87
N ARG A 183 -4.91 -17.66 -15.71
CA ARG A 183 -3.65 -16.96 -15.39
C ARG A 183 -2.43 -17.87 -15.48
N ARG A 184 -2.54 -19.13 -15.01
CA ARG A 184 -1.44 -20.10 -15.09
C ARG A 184 -1.10 -20.47 -16.53
N LEU A 185 -2.09 -20.54 -17.41
CA LEU A 185 -1.88 -20.82 -18.85
C LEU A 185 -1.17 -19.66 -19.55
N GLU A 186 -1.53 -18.41 -19.24
CA GLU A 186 -0.90 -17.20 -19.80
C GLU A 186 0.58 -17.07 -19.38
N THR A 187 0.91 -17.35 -18.10
CA THR A 187 2.30 -17.33 -17.59
C THR A 187 3.18 -18.43 -18.14
N THR A 188 2.62 -19.53 -18.64
CA THR A 188 3.39 -20.64 -19.21
C THR A 188 3.70 -20.44 -20.70
N THR A 189 3.04 -19.46 -21.34
CA THR A 189 3.14 -19.20 -22.80
C THR A 189 4.01 -17.97 -23.14
N SER A 190 4.50 -17.27 -22.12
CA SER A 190 5.40 -16.09 -22.23
C SER A 190 6.82 -16.43 -21.83
#